data_93e3734edca4d5cf61ad7ca63a999ae9
#
_entry.id   93e3734edca4d5cf61ad7ca63a999ae9
#
_cell.length_a   1.000
_cell.length_b   1.000
_cell.length_c   1.000
_cell.angle_alpha   90.00
_cell.angle_beta   90.00
_cell.angle_gamma   90.00
#
_symmetry.space_group_name_H-M   'P 1'
#
loop_
_entity.id
_entity.type
_entity.pdbx_description
1 polymer ?
#
loop_
_entity_poly.entity_id
_entity_poly.type
_entity_poly.pdbx_seq_one_letter_code
_entity_poly.pdbx_strand_id
1 'polypeptide(L)' 'SRRDELEADRLGVDYMQAAGYRPSEAIALWRLMSEQRQGSTPEFASTHPSDASRIAALEEYIRGQGWN' A
#
# COMPACT_ATOMS: atom_id res chain seq x y z
N SER A 1 -9.80 -7.76 8.03
CA SER A 1 -8.65 -7.75 8.97
C SER A 1 -7.48 -6.99 8.36
N ARG A 2 -6.52 -6.63 9.18
CA ARG A 2 -5.28 -5.97 8.70
C ARG A 2 -4.57 -6.81 7.66
N ARG A 3 -4.52 -8.11 7.88
CA ARG A 3 -3.91 -9.05 6.94
C ARG A 3 -4.60 -9.03 5.58
N ASP A 4 -5.93 -9.00 5.59
CA ASP A 4 -6.71 -9.00 4.35
C ASP A 4 -6.50 -7.70 3.56
N GLU A 5 -6.39 -6.57 4.25
CA GLU A 5 -6.13 -5.29 3.59
C GLU A 5 -4.73 -5.25 2.97
N LEU A 6 -3.74 -5.78 3.66
CA LEU A 6 -2.38 -5.85 3.13
C LEU A 6 -2.31 -6.79 1.92
N GLU A 7 -3.05 -7.89 1.96
CA GLU A 7 -3.13 -8.80 0.82
C GLU A 7 -3.81 -8.12 -0.37
N ALA A 8 -4.91 -7.41 -0.13
CA ALA A 8 -5.60 -6.67 -1.18
C ALA A 8 -4.70 -5.62 -1.83
N ASP A 9 -3.87 -4.96 -1.03
CA ASP A 9 -2.90 -3.98 -1.55
C ASP A 9 -1.91 -4.64 -2.51
N ARG A 10 -1.41 -5.82 -2.16
CA ARG A 10 -0.48 -6.56 -3.03
C ARG A 10 -1.15 -6.99 -4.32
N LEU A 11 -2.38 -7.49 -4.23
CA LEU A 11 -3.13 -7.88 -5.42
C LEU A 11 -3.37 -6.69 -6.35
N GLY A 12 -3.64 -5.51 -5.79
CA GLY A 12 -3.78 -4.29 -6.57
C GLY A 12 -2.52 -3.96 -7.35
N VAL A 13 -1.36 -4.10 -6.71
CA VAL A 13 -0.07 -3.88 -7.37
C VAL A 13 0.20 -4.93 -8.44
N ASP A 14 -0.18 -6.20 -8.19
CA ASP A 14 -0.05 -7.25 -9.19
C ASP A 14 -0.84 -6.91 -10.45
N TYR A 15 -2.06 -6.40 -10.28
CA TYR A 15 -2.89 -5.99 -11.41
C TYR A 15 -2.29 -4.81 -12.17
N MET A 16 -1.72 -3.85 -11.45
CA MET A 16 -1.03 -2.72 -12.09
C MET A 16 0.13 -3.20 -12.95
N GLN A 17 0.95 -4.09 -12.40
CA GLN A 17 2.09 -4.66 -13.12
C GLN A 17 1.61 -5.40 -14.37
N ALA A 18 0.58 -6.22 -14.25
CA ALA A 18 0.04 -6.97 -15.38
C ALA A 18 -0.52 -6.04 -16.47
N ALA A 19 -1.03 -4.88 -16.07
CA ALA A 19 -1.58 -3.89 -17.01
C ALA A 19 -0.51 -2.99 -17.63
N GLY A 20 0.76 -3.16 -17.26
CA GLY A 20 1.87 -2.38 -17.81
C GLY A 20 2.22 -1.11 -17.05
N TYR A 21 1.65 -0.91 -15.87
CA TYR A 21 2.00 0.23 -15.02
C TYR A 21 3.17 -0.14 -14.11
N ARG A 22 3.96 0.86 -13.72
CA ARG A 22 5.05 0.64 -12.78
C ARG A 22 4.51 0.56 -11.35
N PRO A 23 4.78 -0.54 -10.63
CA PRO A 23 4.32 -0.66 -9.25
C PRO A 23 4.73 0.48 -8.31
N SER A 24 5.90 1.11 -8.57
CA SER A 24 6.34 2.24 -7.76
C SER A 24 5.37 3.42 -7.80
N GLU A 25 4.53 3.51 -8.81
CA GLU A 25 3.52 4.56 -8.89
C GLU A 25 2.45 4.38 -7.81
N ALA A 26 2.20 3.15 -7.38
CA ALA A 26 1.29 2.90 -6.28
C ALA A 26 1.85 3.48 -4.97
N ILE A 27 3.16 3.38 -4.79
CA ILE A 27 3.82 3.96 -3.61
C ILE A 27 3.66 5.49 -3.62
N ALA A 28 3.89 6.12 -4.76
CA ALA A 28 3.74 7.57 -4.89
C ALA A 28 2.30 8.01 -4.55
N LEU A 29 1.30 7.27 -5.04
CA LEU A 29 -0.10 7.56 -4.74
C LEU A 29 -0.39 7.40 -3.25
N TRP A 30 0.11 6.33 -2.63
CA TRP A 30 -0.07 6.11 -1.20
C TRP A 30 0.53 7.23 -0.37
N ARG A 31 1.74 7.72 -0.74
CA ARG A 31 2.38 8.82 -0.04
C ARG A 31 1.56 10.10 -0.16
N LEU A 32 1.05 10.38 -1.36
CA LEU A 32 0.21 11.55 -1.59
C LEU A 32 -1.06 11.49 -0.75
N MET A 33 -1.74 10.34 -0.74
CA MET A 33 -2.95 10.17 0.07
C MET A 33 -2.65 10.32 1.56
N SER A 34 -1.53 9.79 2.01
CA SER A 34 -1.11 9.89 3.41
C SER A 34 -0.87 11.34 3.83
N GLU A 35 -0.26 12.14 2.95
CA GLU A 35 -0.02 13.54 3.22
C GLU A 35 -1.31 14.35 3.36
N GLN A 36 -2.33 13.97 2.60
CA GLN A 36 -3.61 14.66 2.61
C GLN A 36 -4.51 14.24 3.77
N ARG A 37 -4.25 13.08 4.34
CA ARG A 37 -4.98 12.59 5.48
C ARG A 37 -4.36 13.15 6.76
N GLN A 38 -5.20 13.60 7.68
CA GLN A 38 -4.73 14.19 8.93
C GLN A 38 -4.73 13.14 10.05
N GLY A 39 -3.90 12.11 9.88
CA GLY A 39 -3.82 11.04 10.85
C GLY A 39 -5.02 10.11 10.81
N SER A 40 -5.06 9.15 11.71
CA SER A 40 -6.17 8.21 11.83
C SER A 40 -6.77 8.29 13.24
N THR A 41 -8.07 8.00 13.35
CA THR A 41 -8.72 7.90 14.64
C THR A 41 -8.24 6.63 15.36
N PRO A 42 -8.34 6.59 16.70
CA PRO A 42 -8.04 5.35 17.43
C PRO A 42 -8.87 4.17 16.97
N GLU A 43 -10.13 4.40 16.60
CA GLU A 43 -11.00 3.34 16.08
C GLU A 43 -10.46 2.77 14.78
N PHE A 44 -10.06 3.63 13.87
CA PHE A 44 -9.49 3.21 12.60
C PHE A 44 -8.20 2.43 12.83
N ALA A 45 -7.32 2.95 13.67
CA ALA A 45 -6.03 2.30 13.96
C ALA A 45 -6.18 0.93 14.61
N SER A 46 -7.28 0.68 15.33
CA SER A 46 -7.51 -0.61 15.98
C SER A 46 -7.91 -1.71 15.00
N THR A 47 -8.41 -1.37 13.81
CA THR A 47 -8.93 -2.34 12.85
C THR A 47 -8.23 -2.31 11.49
N HIS A 48 -7.48 -1.25 11.19
CA HIS A 48 -6.81 -1.10 9.88
C HIS A 48 -5.31 -0.89 10.07
N PRO A 49 -4.49 -1.34 9.11
CA PRO A 49 -3.07 -1.01 9.14
C PRO A 49 -2.88 0.48 8.88
N SER A 50 -1.82 1.05 9.47
CA SER A 50 -1.49 2.45 9.21
C SER A 50 -1.01 2.63 7.77
N ASP A 51 -1.11 3.86 7.27
CA ASP A 51 -0.60 4.20 5.93
C ASP A 51 0.90 3.88 5.84
N ALA A 52 1.67 4.18 6.89
CA ALA A 52 3.09 3.88 6.92
C ALA A 52 3.36 2.37 6.82
N SER A 53 2.57 1.55 7.53
CA SER A 53 2.69 0.10 7.45
C SER A 53 2.35 -0.42 6.07
N ARG A 54 1.32 0.13 5.44
CA ARG A 54 0.89 -0.29 4.10
C ARG A 54 1.94 0.08 3.05
N ILE A 55 2.49 1.28 3.13
CA ILE A 55 3.56 1.73 2.23
C ILE A 55 4.78 0.83 2.39
N ALA A 56 5.21 0.58 3.63
CA ALA A 56 6.38 -0.25 3.89
C ALA A 56 6.18 -1.68 3.37
N ALA A 57 5.00 -2.26 3.59
CA ALA A 57 4.70 -3.61 3.12
C ALA A 57 4.70 -3.68 1.59
N LEU A 58 4.16 -2.66 0.91
CA LEU A 58 4.15 -2.62 -0.54
C LEU A 58 5.56 -2.42 -1.11
N GLU A 59 6.38 -1.57 -0.49
CA GLU A 59 7.76 -1.38 -0.93
C GLU A 59 8.54 -2.69 -0.83
N GLU A 60 8.37 -3.41 0.27
CA GLU A 60 9.00 -4.70 0.48
C GLU A 60 8.55 -5.71 -0.58
N TYR A 61 7.25 -5.77 -0.83
CA TYR A 61 6.68 -6.68 -1.81
C TYR A 61 7.20 -6.40 -3.22
N ILE A 62 7.18 -5.13 -3.64
CA ILE A 62 7.66 -4.71 -4.96
C ILE A 62 9.13 -5.05 -5.14
N ARG A 63 9.94 -4.79 -4.12
CA ARG A 63 11.36 -5.11 -4.14
C ARG A 63 11.58 -6.60 -4.26
N GLY A 64 10.83 -7.39 -3.50
CA GLY A 64 10.93 -8.85 -3.52
C GLY A 64 10.57 -9.46 -4.87
N GLN A 65 9.69 -8.80 -5.63
CA GLN A 65 9.33 -9.23 -6.99
C GLN A 65 10.33 -8.77 -8.04
N GLY A 66 11.27 -7.92 -7.69
CA GLY A 66 12.20 -7.34 -8.64
C GLY A 66 11.57 -6.28 -9.56
N TRP A 67 10.48 -5.69 -9.12
CA TRP A 67 9.75 -4.67 -9.90
C TRP A 67 10.20 -3.26 -9.53
N ASN A 68 9.89 -2.33 -10.44
CA ASN A 68 10.13 -0.90 -10.20
C ASN A 68 8.89 -0.23 -9.65
#